data_535ecfb2abab6abd6721c304eb3420f2
#
_entry.id   535ecfb2abab6abd6721c304eb3420f2
#
_cell.length_a   1.000
_cell.length_b   1.000
_cell.length_c   1.000
_cell.angle_alpha   90.00
_cell.angle_beta   90.00
_cell.angle_gamma   90.00
#
_symmetry.space_group_name_H-M   'P 1'
#
loop_
_entity.id
_entity.type
_entity.pdbx_description
1 polymer ?
#
loop_
_entity_poly.entity_id
_entity_poly.type
_entity_poly.pdbx_seq_one_letter_code
_entity_poly.pdbx_strand_id
1 'polypeptide(L)'
;VSNEVLLLASERSIDEEGKLKPVTDIPKGKLRALRAMQRQEFNRDDIQEFKQTLCAGEGNDGTLKFFDNARTKTDAKFKEFAEAIIAEENEDRLIILQRIVATNENFTEQDLPKIRKISASLNRDNAKPGEKVQEESGGWVIR
;
A
#
# COMPACT_ATOMS: atom_id res chain seq x y z
N VAL A 1 -4.82 -3.80 -13.11
CA VAL A 1 -3.38 -3.98 -12.90
C VAL A 1 -3.01 -3.51 -11.51
N SER A 2 -2.34 -4.33 -10.74
CA SER A 2 -1.92 -3.96 -9.39
C SER A 2 -0.74 -2.98 -9.43
N ASN A 3 -0.58 -2.19 -8.36
CA ASN A 3 0.57 -1.29 -8.21
C ASN A 3 1.89 -2.05 -8.28
N GLU A 4 1.93 -3.27 -7.75
CA GLU A 4 3.12 -4.14 -7.80
C GLU A 4 3.50 -4.51 -9.23
N VAL A 5 2.52 -4.86 -10.06
CA VAL A 5 2.76 -5.19 -11.47
C VAL A 5 3.25 -3.96 -12.23
N LEU A 6 2.65 -2.79 -12.00
CA LEU A 6 3.10 -1.54 -12.60
C LEU A 6 4.53 -1.20 -12.21
N LEU A 7 4.86 -1.37 -10.93
CA LEU A 7 6.19 -1.11 -10.42
C LEU A 7 7.23 -2.06 -11.05
N LEU A 8 6.94 -3.36 -11.06
CA LEU A 8 7.83 -4.35 -11.66
C LEU A 8 8.03 -4.10 -13.16
N ALA A 9 6.97 -3.75 -13.88
CA ALA A 9 7.06 -3.43 -15.31
C ALA A 9 7.95 -2.20 -15.56
N SER A 10 7.81 -1.15 -14.74
CA SER A 10 8.58 0.10 -14.90
C SER A 10 10.04 -0.05 -14.43
N GLU A 11 10.32 -0.99 -13.54
CA GLU A 11 11.65 -1.17 -12.95
C GLU A 11 12.51 -2.20 -13.66
N ARG A 12 11.99 -2.91 -14.65
CA ARG A 12 12.79 -3.85 -15.44
C ARG A 12 13.90 -3.11 -16.15
N SER A 13 15.12 -3.44 -15.77
CA SER A 13 16.32 -2.94 -16.44
C SER A 13 16.93 -4.06 -17.27
N ILE A 14 17.07 -3.78 -18.57
CA ILE A 14 17.71 -4.70 -19.51
C ILE A 14 18.94 -3.97 -20.04
N ASP A 15 20.09 -4.66 -20.07
CA ASP A 15 21.30 -4.09 -20.65
C ASP A 15 21.24 -4.08 -22.18
N GLU A 16 22.28 -3.54 -22.83
CA GLU A 16 22.34 -3.44 -24.30
C GLU A 16 22.31 -4.79 -25.00
N GLU A 17 22.66 -5.86 -24.30
CA GLU A 17 22.63 -7.23 -24.80
C GLU A 17 21.32 -7.95 -24.54
N GLY A 18 20.35 -7.27 -23.96
CA GLY A 18 19.03 -7.83 -23.64
C GLY A 18 19.01 -8.66 -22.36
N LYS A 19 20.03 -8.58 -21.53
CA LYS A 19 20.10 -9.30 -20.25
C LYS A 19 19.62 -8.42 -19.11
N LEU A 20 19.01 -9.03 -18.11
CA LEU A 20 18.65 -8.33 -16.87
C LEU A 20 19.92 -7.85 -16.17
N LYS A 21 19.91 -6.61 -15.70
CA LYS A 21 21.03 -6.06 -14.93
C LYS A 21 21.23 -6.84 -13.63
N PRO A 22 22.50 -7.00 -13.21
CA PRO A 22 22.79 -7.61 -11.92
C PRO A 22 22.08 -6.86 -10.77
N VAL A 23 21.71 -7.57 -9.72
CA VAL A 23 21.05 -6.99 -8.53
C VAL A 23 21.90 -5.89 -7.89
N THR A 24 23.23 -5.99 -7.98
CA THR A 24 24.16 -4.98 -7.45
C THR A 24 24.05 -3.61 -8.13
N ASP A 25 23.46 -3.55 -9.34
CA ASP A 25 23.31 -2.30 -10.11
C ASP A 25 21.92 -1.67 -9.93
N ILE A 26 21.15 -2.13 -8.96
CA ILE A 26 19.81 -1.61 -8.71
C ILE A 26 19.91 -0.20 -8.13
N PRO A 27 19.29 0.83 -8.77
CA PRO A 27 19.24 2.18 -8.20
C PRO A 27 18.61 2.20 -6.81
N LYS A 28 19.04 3.15 -5.98
CA LYS A 28 18.53 3.27 -4.59
C LYS A 28 17.01 3.37 -4.53
N GLY A 29 16.40 4.14 -5.43
CA GLY A 29 14.94 4.28 -5.47
C GLY A 29 14.22 2.97 -5.80
N LYS A 30 14.79 2.18 -6.71
CA LYS A 30 14.28 0.85 -7.04
C LYS A 30 14.41 -0.10 -5.86
N LEU A 31 15.56 -0.09 -5.18
CA LEU A 31 15.79 -0.95 -4.02
C LEU A 31 14.81 -0.60 -2.90
N ARG A 32 14.59 0.69 -2.65
CA ARG A 32 13.64 1.16 -1.65
C ARG A 32 12.22 0.66 -1.95
N ALA A 33 11.79 0.74 -3.21
CA ALA A 33 10.49 0.27 -3.64
C ALA A 33 10.35 -1.25 -3.50
N LEU A 34 11.40 -2.01 -3.87
CA LEU A 34 11.40 -3.46 -3.72
C LEU A 34 11.31 -3.87 -2.24
N ARG A 35 12.01 -3.17 -1.35
CA ARG A 35 11.92 -3.41 0.10
C ARG A 35 10.52 -3.11 0.63
N ALA A 36 9.89 -2.05 0.14
CA ALA A 36 8.51 -1.72 0.50
C ALA A 36 7.56 -2.86 0.09
N MET A 37 7.71 -3.39 -1.12
CA MET A 37 6.91 -4.52 -1.60
C MET A 37 7.13 -5.79 -0.77
N GLN A 38 8.37 -6.06 -0.40
CA GLN A 38 8.71 -7.21 0.45
C GLN A 38 8.08 -7.08 1.83
N ARG A 39 8.09 -5.90 2.42
CA ARG A 39 7.47 -5.64 3.72
C ARG A 39 5.95 -5.77 3.64
N GLN A 40 5.33 -5.29 2.56
CA GLN A 40 3.90 -5.50 2.32
C GLN A 40 3.55 -6.98 2.29
N GLU A 41 4.35 -7.79 1.61
CA GLU A 41 4.14 -9.23 1.55
C GLU A 41 4.30 -9.88 2.92
N PHE A 42 5.29 -9.45 3.68
CA PHE A 42 5.52 -9.93 5.05
C PHE A 42 4.34 -9.59 5.98
N ASN A 43 3.78 -8.39 5.84
CA ASN A 43 2.71 -7.90 6.71
C ASN A 43 1.30 -8.27 6.23
N ARG A 44 1.18 -8.90 5.06
CA ARG A 44 -0.11 -9.11 4.39
C ARG A 44 -1.14 -9.82 5.25
N ASP A 45 -0.76 -10.91 5.90
CA ASP A 45 -1.69 -11.70 6.70
C ASP A 45 -2.18 -10.92 7.92
N ASP A 46 -1.29 -10.16 8.56
CA ASP A 46 -1.65 -9.30 9.68
C ASP A 46 -2.63 -8.21 9.25
N ILE A 47 -2.36 -7.55 8.11
CA ILE A 47 -3.24 -6.52 7.57
C ILE A 47 -4.63 -7.10 7.25
N GLN A 48 -4.71 -8.27 6.65
CA GLN A 48 -5.98 -8.93 6.37
C GLN A 48 -6.75 -9.23 7.66
N GLU A 49 -6.08 -9.72 8.68
CA GLU A 49 -6.71 -9.97 9.99
C GLU A 49 -7.25 -8.68 10.61
N PHE A 50 -6.47 -7.60 10.54
CA PHE A 50 -6.92 -6.30 11.08
C PHE A 50 -8.17 -5.80 10.38
N LYS A 51 -8.26 -5.95 9.06
CA LYS A 51 -9.45 -5.58 8.29
C LYS A 51 -10.65 -6.44 8.66
N GLN A 52 -10.45 -7.73 8.76
CA GLN A 52 -11.53 -8.69 9.07
C GLN A 52 -12.08 -8.51 10.48
N THR A 53 -11.22 -8.10 11.42
CA THR A 53 -11.61 -7.87 12.82
C THR A 53 -11.99 -6.41 13.12
N LEU A 54 -12.06 -5.58 12.07
CA LEU A 54 -12.49 -4.18 12.12
C LEU A 54 -11.57 -3.26 12.94
N CYS A 55 -10.28 -3.60 13.08
CA CYS A 55 -9.31 -2.66 13.61
C CYS A 55 -8.53 -1.91 12.53
N ALA A 56 -8.83 -2.18 11.26
CA ALA A 56 -8.33 -1.43 10.13
C ALA A 56 -9.42 -1.28 9.07
N GLY A 57 -9.37 -0.16 8.35
CA GLY A 57 -10.27 0.11 7.22
C GLY A 57 -9.58 0.91 6.13
N GLU A 58 -10.02 0.73 4.89
CA GLU A 58 -9.46 1.44 3.74
C GLU A 58 -9.98 2.87 3.69
N GLY A 59 -9.09 3.84 3.84
CA GLY A 59 -9.42 5.26 3.77
C GLY A 59 -9.58 5.78 2.34
N ASN A 60 -10.26 6.90 2.20
CA ASN A 60 -10.51 7.52 0.88
C ASN A 60 -9.29 8.26 0.31
N ASP A 61 -8.20 8.30 1.04
CA ASP A 61 -6.93 8.89 0.60
C ASP A 61 -5.90 7.84 0.18
N GLY A 62 -6.29 6.56 0.14
CA GLY A 62 -5.41 5.44 -0.18
C GLY A 62 -4.63 4.88 0.99
N THR A 63 -4.83 5.41 2.19
CA THR A 63 -4.20 4.88 3.40
C THR A 63 -5.14 3.97 4.18
N LEU A 64 -4.53 3.07 4.96
CA LEU A 64 -5.24 2.24 5.90
C LEU A 64 -5.38 3.00 7.21
N LYS A 65 -6.57 2.98 7.81
CA LYS A 65 -6.86 3.69 9.07
C LYS A 65 -7.06 2.68 10.20
N PHE A 66 -6.54 3.03 11.38
CA PHE A 66 -6.71 2.23 12.58
C PHE A 66 -8.05 2.54 13.26
N PHE A 67 -8.70 1.51 13.80
CA PHE A 67 -9.88 1.62 14.65
C PHE A 67 -9.74 0.71 15.86
N ASP A 68 -10.17 1.17 17.03
CA ASP A 68 -10.25 0.28 18.19
C ASP A 68 -11.32 -0.80 17.98
N ASN A 69 -11.01 -2.01 18.40
CA ASN A 69 -11.95 -3.11 18.51
C ASN A 69 -11.89 -3.71 19.93
N ALA A 70 -12.62 -4.78 20.18
CA ALA A 70 -12.63 -5.39 21.51
C ALA A 70 -11.25 -5.79 21.99
N ARG A 71 -10.42 -6.35 21.09
CA ARG A 71 -9.07 -6.80 21.44
C ARG A 71 -8.11 -5.64 21.70
N THR A 72 -8.13 -4.59 20.86
CA THR A 72 -7.23 -3.45 21.04
C THR A 72 -7.55 -2.65 22.29
N LYS A 73 -8.80 -2.64 22.73
CA LYS A 73 -9.23 -1.95 23.96
C LYS A 73 -8.76 -2.66 25.23
N THR A 74 -8.51 -3.98 25.15
CA THR A 74 -8.17 -4.79 26.31
C THR A 74 -6.71 -5.27 26.29
N ASP A 75 -6.02 -5.16 25.16
CA ASP A 75 -4.65 -5.60 24.97
C ASP A 75 -3.81 -4.46 24.36
N ALA A 76 -3.14 -3.71 25.23
CA ALA A 76 -2.34 -2.55 24.83
C ALA A 76 -1.18 -2.92 23.91
N LYS A 77 -0.56 -4.08 24.11
CA LYS A 77 0.54 -4.56 23.26
C LYS A 77 0.05 -4.90 21.86
N PHE A 78 -1.11 -5.53 21.76
CA PHE A 78 -1.71 -5.80 20.45
C PHE A 78 -2.08 -4.52 19.72
N LYS A 79 -2.61 -3.52 20.44
CA LYS A 79 -2.92 -2.20 19.87
C LYS A 79 -1.66 -1.55 19.29
N GLU A 80 -0.57 -1.53 20.04
CA GLU A 80 0.70 -0.98 19.58
C GLU A 80 1.20 -1.71 18.33
N PHE A 81 1.11 -3.04 18.32
CA PHE A 81 1.49 -3.86 17.19
C PHE A 81 0.66 -3.51 15.95
N ALA A 82 -0.66 -3.45 16.08
CA ALA A 82 -1.56 -3.14 14.97
C ALA A 82 -1.29 -1.74 14.40
N GLU A 83 -1.15 -0.74 15.27
CA GLU A 83 -0.84 0.63 14.85
C GLU A 83 0.52 0.70 14.12
N ALA A 84 1.53 -0.02 14.60
CA ALA A 84 2.85 -0.07 13.99
C ALA A 84 2.81 -0.72 12.60
N ILE A 85 2.11 -1.83 12.45
CA ILE A 85 1.99 -2.53 11.15
C ILE A 85 1.20 -1.69 10.15
N ILE A 86 0.14 -1.02 10.59
CA ILE A 86 -0.64 -0.11 9.73
C ILE A 86 0.23 1.06 9.27
N ALA A 87 1.04 1.62 10.15
CA ALA A 87 1.98 2.70 9.79
C ALA A 87 3.00 2.23 8.74
N GLU A 88 3.55 1.03 8.88
CA GLU A 88 4.45 0.44 7.90
C GLU A 88 3.76 0.25 6.54
N GLU A 89 2.54 -0.26 6.55
CA GLU A 89 1.76 -0.43 5.31
C GLU A 89 1.55 0.90 4.59
N ASN A 90 1.19 1.95 5.32
CA ASN A 90 0.97 3.28 4.74
C ASN A 90 2.26 3.89 4.18
N GLU A 91 3.38 3.70 4.86
CA GLU A 91 4.68 4.13 4.37
C GLU A 91 5.04 3.39 3.07
N ASP A 92 4.85 2.08 3.05
CA ASP A 92 5.15 1.26 1.88
C ASP A 92 4.27 1.62 0.68
N ARG A 93 2.98 1.86 0.91
CA ARG A 93 2.07 2.31 -0.14
C ARG A 93 2.54 3.62 -0.76
N LEU A 94 2.96 4.58 0.06
CA LEU A 94 3.45 5.86 -0.41
C LEU A 94 4.74 5.71 -1.22
N ILE A 95 5.69 4.92 -0.73
CA ILE A 95 6.95 4.66 -1.42
C ILE A 95 6.70 4.08 -2.82
N ILE A 96 5.80 3.11 -2.91
CA ILE A 96 5.46 2.46 -4.18
C ILE A 96 4.80 3.45 -5.13
N LEU A 97 3.84 4.24 -4.67
CA LEU A 97 3.18 5.25 -5.51
C LEU A 97 4.14 6.32 -5.99
N GLN A 98 5.04 6.80 -5.13
CA GLN A 98 6.08 7.76 -5.51
C GLN A 98 7.00 7.19 -6.58
N ARG A 99 7.35 5.91 -6.48
CA ARG A 99 8.20 5.26 -7.48
C ARG A 99 7.49 5.11 -8.82
N ILE A 100 6.21 4.78 -8.81
CA ILE A 100 5.39 4.71 -10.04
C ILE A 100 5.38 6.08 -10.73
N VAL A 101 5.18 7.15 -9.98
CA VAL A 101 5.22 8.52 -10.52
C VAL A 101 6.60 8.85 -11.09
N ALA A 102 7.66 8.53 -10.36
CA ALA A 102 9.04 8.85 -10.76
C ALA A 102 9.50 8.09 -12.01
N THR A 103 8.96 6.89 -12.26
CA THR A 103 9.40 6.04 -13.38
C THR A 103 8.46 6.07 -14.58
N ASN A 104 7.35 6.80 -14.51
CA ASN A 104 6.39 6.89 -15.60
C ASN A 104 6.42 8.29 -16.21
N GLU A 105 6.78 8.39 -17.51
CA GLU A 105 6.88 9.65 -18.23
C GLU A 105 5.57 10.43 -18.29
N ASN A 106 4.43 9.74 -18.18
CA ASN A 106 3.11 10.35 -18.24
C ASN A 106 2.67 10.98 -16.92
N PHE A 107 3.42 10.78 -15.84
CA PHE A 107 3.09 11.28 -14.51
C PHE A 107 4.11 12.31 -14.02
N THR A 108 3.63 13.28 -13.24
CA THR A 108 4.46 14.21 -12.47
C THR A 108 4.08 14.10 -11.01
N GLU A 109 4.87 14.72 -10.12
CA GLU A 109 4.56 14.75 -8.69
C GLU A 109 3.20 15.40 -8.40
N GLN A 110 2.73 16.29 -9.26
CA GLN A 110 1.42 16.91 -9.14
C GLN A 110 0.28 15.93 -9.33
N ASP A 111 0.53 14.80 -10.01
CA ASP A 111 -0.46 13.75 -10.22
C ASP A 111 -0.63 12.82 -9.00
N LEU A 112 0.26 12.89 -8.02
CA LEU A 112 0.23 11.99 -6.87
C LEU A 112 -1.12 12.00 -6.13
N PRO A 113 -1.74 13.15 -5.82
CA PRO A 113 -3.06 13.15 -5.19
C PRO A 113 -4.13 12.42 -5.99
N LYS A 114 -4.11 12.55 -7.31
CA LYS A 114 -5.02 11.87 -8.21
C LYS A 114 -4.80 10.36 -8.21
N ILE A 115 -3.53 9.95 -8.25
CA ILE A 115 -3.15 8.54 -8.21
C ILE A 115 -3.55 7.92 -6.88
N ARG A 116 -3.41 8.66 -5.77
CA ARG A 116 -3.87 8.20 -4.46
C ARG A 116 -5.38 7.97 -4.41
N LYS A 117 -6.16 8.83 -5.05
CA LYS A 117 -7.62 8.67 -5.15
C LYS A 117 -8.00 7.43 -5.96
N ILE A 118 -7.29 7.18 -7.06
CA ILE A 118 -7.49 5.97 -7.87
C ILE A 118 -7.17 4.72 -7.02
N SER A 119 -6.05 4.75 -6.31
CA SER A 119 -5.67 3.67 -5.39
C SER A 119 -6.73 3.42 -4.33
N ALA A 120 -7.26 4.48 -3.72
CA ALA A 120 -8.33 4.39 -2.73
C ALA A 120 -9.58 3.73 -3.31
N SER A 121 -9.96 4.10 -4.53
CA SER A 121 -11.10 3.50 -5.22
C SER A 121 -10.90 2.00 -5.45
N LEU A 122 -9.71 1.60 -5.90
CA LEU A 122 -9.35 0.20 -6.10
C LEU A 122 -9.39 -0.57 -4.77
N ASN A 123 -8.87 0.02 -3.71
CA ASN A 123 -8.87 -0.61 -2.38
C ASN A 123 -10.30 -0.84 -1.88
N ARG A 124 -11.21 0.13 -2.11
CA ARG A 124 -12.63 -0.05 -1.78
C ARG A 124 -13.26 -1.19 -2.58
N ASP A 125 -13.01 -1.22 -3.89
CA ASP A 125 -13.57 -2.25 -4.77
C ASP A 125 -13.06 -3.64 -4.42
N ASN A 126 -11.83 -3.75 -3.94
CA ASN A 126 -11.21 -5.01 -3.56
C ASN A 126 -11.49 -5.43 -2.12
N ALA A 127 -12.14 -4.58 -1.31
CA ALA A 127 -12.46 -4.91 0.06
C ALA A 127 -13.44 -6.09 0.12
N LYS A 128 -13.23 -6.97 1.09
CA LYS A 128 -14.08 -8.15 1.28
C LYS A 128 -15.35 -7.79 2.04
N PRO A 129 -16.43 -8.59 1.88
CA PRO A 129 -17.65 -8.38 2.67
C PRO A 129 -17.35 -8.33 4.17
N GLY A 130 -17.96 -7.37 4.86
CA GLY A 130 -17.77 -7.15 6.29
C GLY A 130 -16.62 -6.21 6.64
N GLU A 131 -15.77 -5.83 5.70
CA GLU A 131 -14.67 -4.90 5.93
C GLU A 131 -15.13 -3.45 5.89
N LYS A 132 -14.45 -2.60 6.64
CA LYS A 132 -14.76 -1.17 6.73
C LYS A 132 -14.05 -0.39 5.64
N VAL A 133 -14.80 0.43 4.90
CA VAL A 133 -14.26 1.30 3.86
C VAL A 133 -14.81 2.71 4.01
N GLN A 134 -14.02 3.70 3.59
CA GLN A 134 -14.43 5.09 3.57
C GLN A 134 -14.89 5.49 2.16
N GLU A 135 -16.10 6.04 2.07
CA GLU A 135 -16.62 6.58 0.82
C GLU A 135 -15.90 7.89 0.45
N GLU A 136 -15.99 8.31 -0.82
CA GLU A 136 -15.42 9.59 -1.25
C GLU A 136 -15.97 10.76 -0.43
N SER A 137 -17.23 10.71 -0.05
CA SER A 137 -17.87 11.73 0.78
C SER A 137 -17.33 11.83 2.21
N GLY A 138 -16.54 10.85 2.64
CA GLY A 138 -15.91 10.80 3.95
C GLY A 138 -16.58 9.85 4.95
N GLY A 139 -17.79 9.37 4.66
CA GLY A 139 -18.48 8.44 5.54
C GLY A 139 -17.86 7.05 5.53
N TRP A 140 -17.82 6.40 6.69
CA TRP A 140 -17.38 5.01 6.83
C TRP A 140 -18.54 4.05 6.75
N VAL A 141 -18.40 3.00 5.95
CA VAL A 141 -19.43 1.97 5.78
C VAL A 141 -18.80 0.59 5.89
N ILE A 142 -19.61 -0.40 6.21
CA ILE A 142 -19.23 -1.81 6.17
C ILE A 142 -19.62 -2.35 4.79
N ARG A 143 -18.67 -2.94 4.12
CA ARG A 143 -18.90 -3.49 2.79
C ARG A 143 -19.72 -4.80 2.81
#